data_c760a5625a8d606839e9b6d07342e11a
#
_entry.id   c760a5625a8d606839e9b6d07342e11a
#
_cell.length_a   1.000
_cell.length_b   1.000
_cell.length_c   1.000
_cell.angle_alpha   90.00
_cell.angle_beta   90.00
_cell.angle_gamma   90.00
#
_symmetry.space_group_name_H-M   'P 1'
#
loop_
_entity.id
_entity.type
_entity.pdbx_description
1 polymer ?
#
loop_
_entity_poly.entity_id
_entity_poly.type
_entity_poly.pdbx_seq_one_letter_code
_entity_poly.pdbx_strand_id
1 'polypeptide(L)'
;YNQALAYAEGGKTDRALATFEELIQARSGASVTDKSKVAAQMGKARVLYQRKAWDQAVEAYRDIPRDSEFWHDTVFESSWAMLRSGRFRSSLSNFHTLHSAFYEDFYLPESLLLRSIVYLYICKYDEMDKVLTLFSNIYKPVYKQIDK
;
A
#
# COMPACT_ATOMS: atom_id res chain seq x y z
N TYR A 1 10.18 -7.44 -16.58
CA TYR A 1 9.34 -6.53 -15.81
C TYR A 1 8.33 -5.78 -16.70
N ASN A 2 8.77 -5.11 -17.73
CA ASN A 2 7.90 -4.34 -18.65
C ASN A 2 6.86 -5.22 -19.36
N GLN A 3 7.20 -6.46 -19.71
CA GLN A 3 6.26 -7.41 -20.28
C GLN A 3 5.14 -7.78 -19.30
N ALA A 4 5.48 -7.97 -18.03
CA ALA A 4 4.50 -8.25 -16.98
C ALA A 4 3.53 -7.07 -16.77
N LEU A 5 4.05 -5.84 -16.79
CA LEU A 5 3.22 -4.62 -16.73
C LEU A 5 2.27 -4.52 -17.92
N ALA A 6 2.77 -4.78 -19.13
CA ALA A 6 1.93 -4.77 -20.33
C ALA A 6 0.79 -5.80 -20.26
N TYR A 7 1.05 -6.98 -19.70
CA TYR A 7 -0.01 -7.98 -19.48
C TYR A 7 -1.02 -7.53 -18.43
N ALA A 8 -0.57 -6.88 -17.36
CA ALA A 8 -1.45 -6.36 -16.31
C ALA A 8 -2.37 -5.27 -16.86
N GLU A 9 -1.83 -4.32 -17.61
CA GLU A 9 -2.59 -3.25 -18.27
C GLU A 9 -3.58 -3.78 -19.31
N GLY A 10 -3.19 -4.83 -20.05
CA GLY A 10 -4.04 -5.50 -21.03
C GLY A 10 -5.10 -6.44 -20.42
N GLY A 11 -5.24 -6.49 -19.10
CA GLY A 11 -6.20 -7.36 -18.42
C GLY A 11 -5.86 -8.84 -18.42
N LYS A 12 -4.66 -9.22 -18.87
CA LYS A 12 -4.18 -10.61 -18.88
C LYS A 12 -3.49 -10.97 -17.57
N THR A 13 -4.25 -10.91 -16.49
CA THR A 13 -3.72 -11.02 -15.12
C THR A 13 -2.99 -12.34 -14.83
N ASP A 14 -3.43 -13.47 -15.41
CA ASP A 14 -2.75 -14.75 -15.21
C ASP A 14 -1.34 -14.76 -15.81
N ARG A 15 -1.18 -14.18 -16.99
CA ARG A 15 0.13 -14.05 -17.63
C ARG A 15 1.02 -13.05 -16.89
N ALA A 16 0.44 -11.97 -16.43
CA ALA A 16 1.16 -10.99 -15.60
C ALA A 16 1.69 -11.64 -14.32
N LEU A 17 0.87 -12.39 -13.61
CA LEU A 17 1.28 -13.12 -12.39
C LEU A 17 2.39 -14.12 -12.67
N ALA A 18 2.26 -14.95 -13.72
CA ALA A 18 3.30 -15.90 -14.09
C ALA A 18 4.63 -15.21 -14.41
N THR A 19 4.60 -14.13 -15.18
CA THR A 19 5.80 -13.38 -15.55
C THR A 19 6.45 -12.69 -14.33
N PHE A 20 5.66 -12.16 -13.41
CA PHE A 20 6.19 -11.61 -12.15
C PHE A 20 6.82 -12.71 -11.28
N GLU A 21 6.20 -13.87 -11.18
CA GLU A 21 6.72 -14.99 -10.41
C GLU A 21 8.06 -15.51 -10.97
N GLU A 22 8.17 -15.65 -12.28
CA GLU A 22 9.42 -16.02 -12.96
C GLU A 22 10.54 -15.02 -12.62
N LEU A 23 10.23 -13.72 -12.63
CA LEU A 23 11.19 -12.67 -12.30
C LEU A 23 11.62 -12.70 -10.83
N ILE A 24 10.69 -12.98 -9.92
CA ILE A 24 10.97 -13.10 -8.48
C ILE A 24 11.89 -14.29 -8.20
N GLN A 25 11.67 -15.41 -8.87
CA GLN A 25 12.44 -16.64 -8.70
C GLN A 25 13.78 -16.65 -9.46
N ALA A 26 13.97 -15.74 -10.40
CA ALA A 26 15.20 -15.63 -11.16
C ALA A 26 16.40 -15.36 -10.24
N ARG A 27 17.56 -15.98 -10.57
CA ARG A 27 18.80 -15.67 -9.86
C ARG A 27 19.27 -14.26 -10.18
N SER A 28 19.78 -13.56 -9.18
CA SER A 28 20.38 -12.25 -9.35
C SER A 28 21.56 -12.33 -10.32
N GLY A 29 21.58 -11.47 -11.31
CA GLY A 29 22.61 -11.42 -12.37
C GLY A 29 22.56 -10.10 -13.11
N ALA A 30 23.28 -10.00 -14.23
CA ALA A 30 23.38 -8.77 -15.00
C ALA A 30 22.02 -8.21 -15.52
N SER A 31 21.02 -9.05 -15.70
CA SER A 31 19.69 -8.69 -16.19
C SER A 31 18.61 -8.62 -15.11
N VAL A 32 18.86 -9.18 -13.93
CA VAL A 32 17.91 -9.23 -12.82
C VAL A 32 18.58 -8.75 -11.54
N THR A 33 18.19 -7.60 -11.06
CA THR A 33 18.68 -6.99 -9.82
C THR A 33 17.70 -7.27 -8.67
N ASP A 34 18.16 -7.13 -7.43
CA ASP A 34 17.29 -7.24 -6.26
C ASP A 34 16.18 -6.18 -6.29
N LYS A 35 16.49 -4.97 -6.78
CA LYS A 35 15.50 -3.93 -7.02
C LYS A 35 14.41 -4.36 -8.01
N SER A 36 14.78 -5.03 -9.10
CA SER A 36 13.83 -5.57 -10.08
C SER A 36 12.94 -6.65 -9.48
N LYS A 37 13.48 -7.47 -8.59
CA LYS A 37 12.70 -8.49 -7.86
C LYS A 37 11.69 -7.86 -6.90
N VAL A 38 12.09 -6.85 -6.16
CA VAL A 38 11.17 -6.12 -5.27
C VAL A 38 10.08 -5.42 -6.07
N ALA A 39 10.41 -4.80 -7.19
CA ALA A 39 9.42 -4.22 -8.11
C ALA A 39 8.47 -5.29 -8.66
N ALA A 40 8.95 -6.50 -8.96
CA ALA A 40 8.11 -7.62 -9.39
C ALA A 40 7.19 -8.12 -8.26
N GLN A 41 7.66 -8.18 -7.03
CA GLN A 41 6.83 -8.50 -5.85
C GLN A 41 5.70 -7.48 -5.68
N MET A 42 6.01 -6.20 -5.84
CA MET A 42 5.02 -5.12 -5.82
C MET A 42 3.98 -5.26 -6.94
N GLY A 43 4.45 -5.54 -8.17
CA GLY A 43 3.59 -5.79 -9.31
C GLY A 43 2.66 -6.98 -9.12
N LYS A 44 3.18 -8.09 -8.59
CA LYS A 44 2.38 -9.28 -8.23
C LYS A 44 1.28 -8.94 -7.23
N ALA A 45 1.62 -8.24 -6.16
CA ALA A 45 0.64 -7.84 -5.14
C ALA A 45 -0.47 -6.95 -5.71
N ARG A 46 -0.11 -5.98 -6.56
CA ARG A 46 -1.07 -5.10 -7.23
C ARG A 46 -2.00 -5.84 -8.19
N VAL A 47 -1.49 -6.80 -8.94
CA VAL A 47 -2.34 -7.64 -9.83
C VAL A 47 -3.31 -8.49 -9.01
N LEU A 48 -2.86 -9.09 -7.91
CA LEU A 48 -3.74 -9.83 -7.00
C LEU A 48 -4.83 -8.92 -6.42
N TYR A 49 -4.49 -7.69 -6.08
CA TYR A 49 -5.46 -6.68 -5.64
C TYR A 49 -6.50 -6.37 -6.72
N GLN A 50 -6.08 -6.16 -7.97
CA GLN A 50 -7.00 -5.95 -9.10
C GLN A 50 -7.96 -7.14 -9.30
N ARG A 51 -7.49 -8.36 -9.09
CA ARG A 51 -8.31 -9.58 -9.15
C ARG A 51 -9.26 -9.73 -7.96
N LYS A 52 -9.25 -8.82 -7.02
CA LYS A 52 -10.00 -8.89 -5.75
C LYS A 52 -9.59 -10.09 -4.88
N ALA A 53 -8.39 -10.62 -5.09
CA ALA A 53 -7.79 -11.66 -4.26
C ALA A 53 -7.09 -11.02 -3.04
N TRP A 54 -7.88 -10.42 -2.17
CA TRP A 54 -7.42 -9.55 -1.09
C TRP A 54 -6.43 -10.21 -0.14
N ASP A 55 -6.73 -11.44 0.30
CA ASP A 55 -5.86 -12.17 1.22
C ASP A 55 -4.53 -12.53 0.58
N GLN A 56 -4.53 -12.96 -0.68
CA GLN A 56 -3.32 -13.25 -1.43
C GLN A 56 -2.50 -11.98 -1.69
N ALA A 57 -3.16 -10.85 -1.95
CA ALA A 57 -2.49 -9.58 -2.09
C ALA A 57 -1.79 -9.16 -0.78
N VAL A 58 -2.44 -9.31 0.36
CA VAL A 58 -1.84 -9.02 1.68
C VAL A 58 -0.60 -9.87 1.91
N GLU A 59 -0.64 -11.17 1.62
CA GLU A 59 0.52 -12.05 1.76
C GLU A 59 1.66 -11.64 0.79
N ALA A 60 1.33 -11.30 -0.47
CA ALA A 60 2.33 -10.83 -1.42
C ALA A 60 3.01 -9.52 -0.98
N TYR A 61 2.28 -8.60 -0.36
CA TYR A 61 2.87 -7.38 0.21
C TYR A 61 3.80 -7.68 1.40
N ARG A 62 3.56 -8.73 2.18
CA ARG A 62 4.43 -9.12 3.29
C ARG A 62 5.80 -9.60 2.86
N ASP A 63 5.92 -10.14 1.64
CA ASP A 63 7.19 -10.61 1.09
C ASP A 63 8.13 -9.46 0.70
N ILE A 64 7.67 -8.23 0.69
CA ILE A 64 8.46 -7.06 0.31
C ILE A 64 9.37 -6.65 1.48
N PRO A 65 10.70 -6.53 1.25
CA PRO A 65 11.64 -6.15 2.30
C PRO A 65 11.37 -4.77 2.89
N ARG A 66 11.55 -4.64 4.20
CA ARG A 66 11.32 -3.38 4.94
C ARG A 66 12.32 -2.28 4.60
N ASP A 67 13.49 -2.64 4.15
CA ASP A 67 14.57 -1.73 3.75
C ASP A 67 14.48 -1.30 2.29
N SER A 68 13.46 -1.76 1.56
CA SER A 68 13.24 -1.35 0.18
C SER A 68 12.69 0.07 0.06
N GLU A 69 12.99 0.73 -1.05
CA GLU A 69 12.41 2.04 -1.39
C GLU A 69 10.88 1.99 -1.55
N PHE A 70 10.30 0.81 -1.78
CA PHE A 70 8.85 0.60 -1.92
C PHE A 70 8.15 0.34 -0.59
N TRP A 71 8.89 0.29 0.53
CA TRP A 71 8.29 -0.09 1.81
C TRP A 71 7.12 0.81 2.23
N HIS A 72 7.27 2.11 2.06
CA HIS A 72 6.22 3.07 2.41
C HIS A 72 4.93 2.82 1.59
N ASP A 73 5.07 2.67 0.27
CA ASP A 73 3.96 2.35 -0.62
C ASP A 73 3.34 0.99 -0.28
N THR A 74 4.18 0.01 0.06
CA THR A 74 3.76 -1.32 0.50
C THR A 74 2.87 -1.26 1.74
N VAL A 75 3.25 -0.50 2.75
CA VAL A 75 2.46 -0.34 3.98
C VAL A 75 1.10 0.30 3.65
N PHE A 76 1.08 1.32 2.82
CA PHE A 76 -0.15 1.99 2.40
C PHE A 76 -1.06 1.08 1.57
N GLU A 77 -0.53 0.47 0.52
CA GLU A 77 -1.32 -0.39 -0.38
C GLU A 77 -1.81 -1.66 0.30
N SER A 78 -0.99 -2.27 1.15
CA SER A 78 -1.41 -3.44 1.93
C SER A 78 -2.52 -3.12 2.94
N SER A 79 -2.54 -1.89 3.46
CA SER A 79 -3.62 -1.42 4.33
C SER A 79 -4.98 -1.43 3.62
N TRP A 80 -5.00 -1.04 2.35
CA TRP A 80 -6.20 -1.14 1.52
C TRP A 80 -6.64 -2.60 1.31
N ALA A 81 -5.70 -3.49 1.00
CA ALA A 81 -6.00 -4.90 0.83
C ALA A 81 -6.54 -5.52 2.15
N MET A 82 -5.95 -5.16 3.29
CA MET A 82 -6.43 -5.58 4.61
C MET A 82 -7.83 -5.06 4.90
N LEU A 83 -8.12 -3.80 4.56
CA LEU A 83 -9.46 -3.21 4.72
C LEU A 83 -10.49 -3.97 3.87
N ARG A 84 -10.15 -4.28 2.63
CA ARG A 84 -11.02 -5.04 1.72
C ARG A 84 -11.24 -6.48 2.16
N SER A 85 -10.26 -7.09 2.84
CA SER A 85 -10.36 -8.45 3.37
C SER A 85 -11.04 -8.51 4.76
N GLY A 86 -11.42 -7.37 5.33
CA GLY A 86 -12.02 -7.28 6.67
C GLY A 86 -11.02 -7.31 7.83
N ARG A 87 -9.74 -7.20 7.57
CA ARG A 87 -8.67 -7.17 8.60
C ARG A 87 -8.48 -5.75 9.16
N PHE A 88 -9.50 -5.19 9.79
CA PHE A 88 -9.53 -3.78 10.21
C PHE A 88 -8.43 -3.42 11.22
N ARG A 89 -8.15 -4.27 12.18
CA ARG A 89 -7.10 -4.01 13.19
C ARG A 89 -5.70 -3.95 12.56
N SER A 90 -5.40 -4.85 11.64
CA SER A 90 -4.14 -4.86 10.92
C SER A 90 -3.98 -3.64 10.02
N SER A 91 -5.05 -3.24 9.35
CA SER A 91 -5.11 -2.02 8.56
C SER A 91 -4.81 -0.77 9.41
N LEU A 92 -5.44 -0.64 10.58
CA LEU A 92 -5.18 0.44 11.52
C LEU A 92 -3.73 0.48 11.98
N SER A 93 -3.14 -0.68 12.30
CA SER A 93 -1.73 -0.76 12.70
C SER A 93 -0.80 -0.23 11.61
N ASN A 94 -1.06 -0.57 10.36
CA ASN A 94 -0.29 -0.06 9.22
C ASN A 94 -0.45 1.47 9.07
N PHE A 95 -1.66 2.00 9.20
CA PHE A 95 -1.89 3.44 9.14
C PHE A 95 -1.20 4.18 10.29
N HIS A 96 -1.18 3.62 11.50
CA HIS A 96 -0.40 4.17 12.60
C HIS A 96 1.10 4.20 12.29
N THR A 97 1.64 3.17 11.66
CA THR A 97 3.03 3.11 11.23
C THR A 97 3.35 4.25 10.25
N LEU A 98 2.48 4.48 9.27
CA LEU A 98 2.63 5.57 8.28
C LEU A 98 2.60 6.97 8.93
N HIS A 99 1.90 7.13 10.05
CA HIS A 99 1.80 8.40 10.77
C HIS A 99 2.75 8.49 11.97
N SER A 100 3.73 7.58 12.08
CA SER A 100 4.78 7.72 13.08
C SER A 100 5.71 8.88 12.73
N ALA A 101 6.38 9.44 13.74
CA ALA A 101 7.36 10.53 13.55
C ALA A 101 8.47 10.16 12.55
N PHE A 102 8.74 8.86 12.36
CA PHE A 102 9.73 8.37 11.41
C PHE A 102 9.36 8.64 9.95
N TYR A 103 8.07 8.83 9.64
CA TYR A 103 7.55 9.04 8.28
C TYR A 103 6.86 10.40 8.11
N GLU A 104 7.20 11.41 8.92
CA GLU A 104 6.56 12.74 8.87
C GLU A 104 6.58 13.36 7.47
N ASP A 105 7.70 13.22 6.75
CA ASP A 105 7.87 13.77 5.39
C ASP A 105 7.03 13.05 4.33
N PHE A 106 6.42 11.90 4.67
CA PHE A 106 5.66 11.05 3.77
C PHE A 106 4.17 10.96 4.13
N TYR A 107 3.64 11.91 4.90
CA TYR A 107 2.24 11.89 5.27
C TYR A 107 1.32 11.98 4.06
N LEU A 108 0.49 10.97 3.92
CA LEU A 108 -0.55 10.92 2.90
C LEU A 108 -1.89 11.30 3.51
N PRO A 109 -2.57 12.37 3.01
CA PRO A 109 -3.87 12.78 3.54
C PRO A 109 -4.90 11.65 3.45
N GLU A 110 -4.86 10.84 2.40
CA GLU A 110 -5.73 9.69 2.20
C GLU A 110 -5.62 8.67 3.35
N SER A 111 -4.43 8.45 3.91
CA SER A 111 -4.25 7.49 4.99
C SER A 111 -4.94 7.90 6.29
N LEU A 112 -5.03 9.21 6.58
CA LEU A 112 -5.79 9.73 7.71
C LEU A 112 -7.30 9.55 7.49
N LEU A 113 -7.79 9.83 6.30
CA LEU A 113 -9.19 9.60 5.94
C LEU A 113 -9.57 8.13 6.03
N LEU A 114 -8.68 7.23 5.58
CA LEU A 114 -8.89 5.79 5.68
C LEU A 114 -8.93 5.30 7.12
N ARG A 115 -8.08 5.82 7.99
CA ARG A 115 -8.17 5.53 9.43
C ARG A 115 -9.56 5.91 9.98
N SER A 116 -10.07 7.07 9.59
CA SER A 116 -11.41 7.52 10.00
C SER A 116 -12.50 6.57 9.52
N ILE A 117 -12.42 6.11 8.27
CA ILE A 117 -13.37 5.15 7.70
C ILE A 117 -13.31 3.81 8.46
N VAL A 118 -12.10 3.31 8.77
CA VAL A 118 -11.96 2.07 9.54
C VAL A 118 -12.57 2.20 10.93
N TYR A 119 -12.33 3.31 11.63
CA TYR A 119 -12.96 3.56 12.92
C TYR A 119 -14.48 3.63 12.85
N LEU A 120 -15.02 4.18 11.77
CA LEU A 120 -16.46 4.16 11.52
C LEU A 120 -16.98 2.73 11.38
N TYR A 121 -16.29 1.87 10.61
CA TYR A 121 -16.67 0.47 10.42
C TYR A 121 -16.68 -0.35 11.73
N ILE A 122 -15.77 -0.06 12.65
CA ILE A 122 -15.69 -0.74 13.95
C ILE A 122 -16.45 0.01 15.05
N CYS A 123 -17.24 1.04 14.71
CA CYS A 123 -18.04 1.85 15.62
C CYS A 123 -17.25 2.56 16.73
N LYS A 124 -16.01 2.97 16.44
CA LYS A 124 -15.16 3.74 17.37
C LYS A 124 -15.17 5.23 17.00
N TYR A 125 -16.28 5.87 17.29
CA TYR A 125 -16.52 7.27 16.89
C TYR A 125 -15.57 8.27 17.55
N ASP A 126 -15.18 8.05 18.79
CA ASP A 126 -14.27 8.95 19.51
C ASP A 126 -12.87 8.97 18.86
N GLU A 127 -12.37 7.82 18.48
CA GLU A 127 -11.10 7.68 17.77
C GLU A 127 -11.19 8.26 16.35
N MET A 128 -12.32 8.11 15.69
CA MET A 128 -12.58 8.74 14.38
C MET A 128 -12.50 10.26 14.50
N ASP A 129 -13.15 10.86 15.48
CA ASP A 129 -13.12 12.31 15.71
C ASP A 129 -11.69 12.82 15.98
N LYS A 130 -10.91 12.08 16.75
CA LYS A 130 -9.49 12.42 17.00
C LYS A 130 -8.67 12.43 15.70
N VAL A 131 -8.87 11.45 14.83
CA VAL A 131 -8.16 11.35 13.55
C VAL A 131 -8.58 12.48 12.61
N LEU A 132 -9.87 12.80 12.51
CA LEU A 132 -10.37 13.91 11.71
C LEU A 132 -9.86 15.26 12.21
N THR A 133 -9.77 15.45 13.53
CA THR A 133 -9.17 16.63 14.14
C THR A 133 -7.69 16.75 13.79
N LEU A 134 -6.95 15.65 13.85
CA LEU A 134 -5.55 15.60 13.45
C LEU A 134 -5.38 15.98 11.97
N PHE A 135 -6.20 15.44 11.08
CA PHE A 135 -6.22 15.80 9.65
C PHE A 135 -6.42 17.30 9.46
N SER A 136 -7.42 17.86 10.12
CA SER A 136 -7.73 19.29 10.05
C SER A 136 -6.56 20.15 10.53
N ASN A 137 -5.91 19.77 11.63
CA ASN A 137 -4.78 20.52 12.20
C ASN A 137 -3.55 20.49 11.29
N ILE A 138 -3.30 19.37 10.61
CA ILE A 138 -2.14 19.23 9.71
C ILE A 138 -2.36 19.99 8.40
N TYR A 139 -3.53 19.86 7.78
CA TYR A 139 -3.75 20.34 6.41
C TYR A 139 -4.40 21.72 6.31
N LYS A 140 -5.08 22.21 7.35
CA LYS A 140 -5.68 23.55 7.36
C LYS A 140 -4.67 24.70 7.16
N PRO A 141 -3.48 24.68 7.77
CA PRO A 141 -2.46 25.69 7.50
C PRO A 141 -1.96 25.64 6.06
N VAL A 142 -1.77 24.45 5.51
CA VAL A 142 -1.32 24.23 4.11
C VAL A 142 -2.33 24.81 3.13
N TYR A 143 -3.62 24.53 3.34
CA TYR A 143 -4.69 25.05 2.50
C TYR A 143 -4.70 26.61 2.48
N LYS A 144 -4.52 27.25 3.64
CA LYS A 144 -4.43 28.70 3.72
C LYS A 144 -3.24 29.32 2.99
N GLN A 145 -2.16 28.55 2.78
CA GLN A 145 -0.98 29.01 2.04
C GLN A 145 -1.21 28.93 0.52
N ILE A 146 -2.05 28.01 0.06
CA ILE A 146 -2.37 27.83 -1.36
C ILE A 146 -3.34 28.92 -1.86
N ASP A 147 -4.26 29.38 -1.01
CA ASP A 147 -5.25 30.41 -1.33
C ASP A 147 -4.70 31.86 -1.33
N LYS A 148 -3.40 32.03 -1.09
CA LYS A 148 -2.70 33.31 -1.21
C LYS A 148 -1.92 33.42 -2.49
#